data_18c8590c9d33db0242c977e99fc48be0
#
_entry.id   18c8590c9d33db0242c977e99fc48be0
#
_cell.length_a   1.000
_cell.length_b   1.000
_cell.length_c   1.000
_cell.angle_alpha   90.00
_cell.angle_beta   90.00
_cell.angle_gamma   90.00
#
_symmetry.space_group_name_H-M   'P 1'
#
loop_
_entity.id
_entity.type
_entity.pdbx_description
1 polymer ?
#
loop_
_entity_poly.entity_id
_entity_poly.type
_entity_poly.pdbx_seq_one_letter_code
_entity_poly.pdbx_strand_id
1 'polypeptide(L)'
;VTALVNSGSVQAVTGWHISAVRKCLAPRIAGRVPYVYTALYEGGERLPGVFLTGETPERQLRPALRRLAAEFGVRRWTIVGDDYVWPRATAHAVREFLAEQGAELCDEIYVQLGTQDFTGPLRRIERSRCDGVLMLLVGDDAVAFNRAFGAAGLTQLRFSPLMDENMLLASGTEGTRGLFASAGFFETLPTVDGLDFGARYHRRFGPQAPPLNSMGESCYEGVRLLGELFRRSGATDVRRMNAVAEGLGYDGPRGPVEVRDRHLRQRVFLAAADGLEFDVLFQLSSS
;
A
#
# COMPACT_ATOMS: atom_id res chain seq x y z
N VAL A 1 21.95 7.15 5.25
CA VAL A 1 21.17 7.12 6.53
C VAL A 1 22.03 6.61 7.67
N THR A 2 22.65 5.42 7.59
CA THR A 2 23.41 4.82 8.70
C THR A 2 24.54 5.73 9.21
N ALA A 3 25.28 6.39 8.32
CA ALA A 3 26.34 7.32 8.71
C ALA A 3 25.78 8.52 9.51
N LEU A 4 24.63 9.08 9.10
CA LEU A 4 23.98 10.19 9.80
C LEU A 4 23.43 9.78 11.19
N VAL A 5 22.94 8.56 11.31
CA VAL A 5 22.52 8.01 12.60
C VAL A 5 23.74 7.78 13.51
N ASN A 6 24.85 7.25 12.93
CA ASN A 6 26.09 6.99 13.68
C ASN A 6 26.73 8.26 14.22
N SER A 7 26.68 9.36 13.47
CA SER A 7 27.22 10.66 13.89
C SER A 7 26.30 11.44 14.85
N GLY A 8 25.07 10.93 15.12
CA GLY A 8 24.08 11.66 15.91
C GLY A 8 23.44 12.84 15.17
N SER A 9 23.68 13.00 13.88
CA SER A 9 23.11 14.09 13.08
C SER A 9 21.61 13.92 12.82
N VAL A 10 21.10 12.70 12.98
CA VAL A 10 19.69 12.33 12.78
C VAL A 10 19.19 11.58 14.00
N GLN A 11 18.06 12.03 14.56
CA GLN A 11 17.45 11.47 15.77
C GLN A 11 16.22 10.59 15.47
N ALA A 12 15.71 10.61 14.23
CA ALA A 12 14.61 9.77 13.77
C ALA A 12 14.68 9.57 12.25
N VAL A 13 14.06 8.51 11.76
CA VAL A 13 13.93 8.23 10.33
C VAL A 13 12.46 7.97 10.02
N THR A 14 11.93 8.57 8.97
CA THR A 14 10.59 8.26 8.44
C THR A 14 10.59 8.39 6.92
N GLY A 15 9.67 7.70 6.26
CA GLY A 15 9.46 7.84 4.81
C GLY A 15 8.95 6.58 4.14
N TRP A 16 8.53 6.79 2.89
CA TRP A 16 8.05 5.75 2.00
C TRP A 16 9.19 5.25 1.09
N HIS A 17 9.38 3.95 1.00
CA HIS A 17 10.31 3.29 0.08
C HIS A 17 10.01 1.79 0.02
N ILE A 18 10.55 1.08 -0.97
CA ILE A 18 10.30 -0.36 -1.16
C ILE A 18 10.87 -1.21 -0.01
N SER A 19 10.27 -2.39 0.21
CA SER A 19 10.65 -3.32 1.28
C SER A 19 12.12 -3.76 1.23
N ALA A 20 12.74 -3.80 0.06
CA ALA A 20 14.17 -4.11 -0.07
C ALA A 20 15.05 -3.10 0.68
N VAL A 21 14.71 -1.80 0.60
CA VAL A 21 15.39 -0.73 1.34
C VAL A 21 15.15 -0.88 2.83
N ARG A 22 13.90 -1.12 3.26
CA ARG A 22 13.58 -1.34 4.69
C ARG A 22 14.38 -2.51 5.26
N LYS A 23 14.39 -3.65 4.59
CA LYS A 23 15.12 -4.85 5.06
C LYS A 23 16.62 -4.62 5.14
N CYS A 24 17.17 -3.77 4.29
CA CYS A 24 18.58 -3.36 4.37
C CYS A 24 18.85 -2.37 5.51
N LEU A 25 17.95 -1.39 5.71
CA LEU A 25 18.14 -0.27 6.64
C LEU A 25 17.77 -0.65 8.08
N ALA A 26 16.61 -1.26 8.30
CA ALA A 26 16.07 -1.50 9.62
C ALA A 26 17.04 -2.21 10.58
N PRO A 27 17.74 -3.30 10.19
CA PRO A 27 18.69 -3.96 11.10
C PRO A 27 19.89 -3.07 11.50
N ARG A 28 20.22 -2.07 10.67
CA ARG A 28 21.37 -1.18 10.90
C ARG A 28 21.08 -0.04 11.85
N ILE A 29 19.81 0.34 12.01
CA ILE A 29 19.39 1.48 12.83
C ILE A 29 18.43 1.09 13.98
N ALA A 30 17.94 -0.14 13.98
CA ALA A 30 17.04 -0.66 15.02
C ALA A 30 17.65 -0.47 16.43
N GLY A 31 16.81 -0.04 17.37
CA GLY A 31 17.22 0.24 18.75
C GLY A 31 18.07 1.49 18.95
N ARG A 32 18.49 2.17 17.89
CA ARG A 32 19.35 3.37 17.94
C ARG A 32 18.56 4.65 17.78
N VAL A 33 17.70 4.71 16.78
CA VAL A 33 16.77 5.81 16.53
C VAL A 33 15.40 5.24 16.16
N PRO A 34 14.29 5.94 16.45
CA PRO A 34 12.98 5.53 15.96
C PRO A 34 12.96 5.60 14.42
N TYR A 35 12.39 4.56 13.82
CA TYR A 35 12.21 4.46 12.39
C TYR A 35 10.74 4.19 12.07
N VAL A 36 10.03 5.16 11.50
CA VAL A 36 8.65 5.01 11.04
C VAL A 36 8.64 4.73 9.56
N TYR A 37 8.38 3.48 9.21
CA TYR A 37 8.27 3.02 7.82
C TYR A 37 6.82 3.17 7.35
N THR A 38 6.60 3.91 6.26
CA THR A 38 5.27 4.36 5.88
C THR A 38 4.66 3.62 4.68
N ALA A 39 5.43 2.80 3.97
CA ALA A 39 4.91 2.02 2.86
C ALA A 39 4.15 0.78 3.34
N LEU A 40 3.17 0.35 2.54
CA LEU A 40 2.61 -1.00 2.66
C LEU A 40 3.73 -2.03 2.52
N TYR A 41 3.59 -3.19 3.15
CA TYR A 41 4.66 -4.18 3.13
C TYR A 41 4.15 -5.60 3.41
N GLU A 42 5.01 -6.57 3.24
CA GLU A 42 4.71 -8.00 3.35
C GLU A 42 4.37 -8.51 4.76
N GLY A 43 4.49 -7.68 5.78
CA GLY A 43 4.28 -8.09 7.18
C GLY A 43 5.54 -8.61 7.88
N GLY A 44 5.40 -8.95 9.18
CA GLY A 44 6.42 -9.66 9.96
C GLY A 44 7.57 -8.83 10.54
N GLU A 45 7.57 -7.51 10.43
CA GLU A 45 8.60 -6.65 11.03
C GLU A 45 8.47 -6.61 12.56
N ARG A 46 9.58 -6.87 13.28
CA ARG A 46 9.60 -6.93 14.74
C ARG A 46 10.81 -6.27 15.39
N LEU A 47 11.65 -5.60 14.62
CA LEU A 47 12.82 -4.93 15.16
C LEU A 47 12.45 -3.79 16.11
N PRO A 48 13.17 -3.61 17.24
CA PRO A 48 12.85 -2.57 18.21
C PRO A 48 13.04 -1.17 17.60
N GLY A 49 12.06 -0.28 17.86
CA GLY A 49 12.06 1.08 17.35
C GLY A 49 11.67 1.22 15.88
N VAL A 50 11.28 0.13 15.23
CA VAL A 50 10.66 0.17 13.90
C VAL A 50 9.15 0.20 14.08
N PHE A 51 8.51 1.29 13.63
CA PHE A 51 7.06 1.49 13.65
C PHE A 51 6.55 1.53 12.20
N LEU A 52 5.34 1.06 11.97
CA LEU A 52 4.83 0.83 10.62
C LEU A 52 3.43 1.44 10.49
N THR A 53 3.27 2.34 9.52
CA THR A 53 1.98 2.96 9.22
C THR A 53 1.31 2.40 7.97
N GLY A 54 2.04 1.63 7.15
CA GLY A 54 1.52 1.02 5.94
C GLY A 54 0.71 -0.27 6.21
N GLU A 55 -0.09 -0.63 5.24
CA GLU A 55 -0.93 -1.82 5.24
C GLU A 55 -0.11 -3.11 5.11
N THR A 56 -0.70 -4.21 5.56
CA THR A 56 -0.17 -5.57 5.36
C THR A 56 -1.16 -6.40 4.53
N PRO A 57 -0.72 -7.49 3.89
CA PRO A 57 -1.59 -8.36 3.09
C PRO A 57 -2.82 -8.85 3.84
N GLU A 58 -2.67 -9.17 5.14
CA GLU A 58 -3.76 -9.58 6.02
C GLU A 58 -4.89 -8.56 6.11
N ARG A 59 -4.53 -7.29 6.14
CA ARG A 59 -5.48 -6.20 6.35
C ARG A 59 -6.01 -5.59 5.08
N GLN A 60 -5.26 -5.73 4.02
CA GLN A 60 -5.53 -5.09 2.75
C GLN A 60 -6.02 -6.10 1.69
N LEU A 61 -5.26 -7.17 1.45
CA LEU A 61 -5.55 -8.11 0.38
C LEU A 61 -6.60 -9.16 0.78
N ARG A 62 -6.47 -9.78 1.96
CA ARG A 62 -7.41 -10.82 2.40
C ARG A 62 -8.87 -10.35 2.34
N PRO A 63 -9.27 -9.22 2.97
CA PRO A 63 -10.65 -8.75 2.91
C PRO A 63 -11.06 -8.25 1.52
N ALA A 64 -10.13 -7.65 0.75
CA ALA A 64 -10.42 -7.20 -0.62
C ALA A 64 -10.72 -8.38 -1.54
N LEU A 65 -9.90 -9.45 -1.52
CA LEU A 65 -10.12 -10.66 -2.33
C LEU A 65 -11.46 -11.33 -1.99
N ARG A 66 -11.83 -11.39 -0.70
CA ARG A 66 -13.15 -11.89 -0.27
C ARG A 66 -14.29 -11.03 -0.83
N ARG A 67 -14.14 -9.71 -0.78
CA ARG A 67 -15.15 -8.78 -1.31
C ARG A 67 -15.28 -8.91 -2.82
N LEU A 68 -14.16 -8.94 -3.55
CA LEU A 68 -14.17 -9.12 -5.00
C LEU A 68 -14.77 -10.46 -5.43
N ALA A 69 -14.53 -11.52 -4.67
CA ALA A 69 -15.18 -12.82 -4.90
C ALA A 69 -16.71 -12.78 -4.65
N ALA A 70 -17.15 -12.06 -3.60
CA ALA A 70 -18.57 -11.98 -3.24
C ALA A 70 -19.37 -11.09 -4.20
N GLU A 71 -18.84 -9.92 -4.56
CA GLU A 71 -19.55 -8.90 -5.36
C GLU A 71 -19.40 -9.11 -6.87
N PHE A 72 -18.24 -9.58 -7.32
CA PHE A 72 -17.90 -9.69 -8.75
C PHE A 72 -17.64 -11.12 -9.22
N GLY A 73 -17.74 -12.11 -8.32
CA GLY A 73 -17.62 -13.52 -8.68
C GLY A 73 -16.20 -13.97 -9.06
N VAL A 74 -15.17 -13.17 -8.75
CA VAL A 74 -13.78 -13.46 -9.14
C VAL A 74 -13.23 -14.61 -8.31
N ARG A 75 -12.97 -15.76 -8.95
CA ARG A 75 -12.51 -17.01 -8.30
C ARG A 75 -11.18 -17.52 -8.81
N ARG A 76 -10.78 -17.11 -10.00
CA ARG A 76 -9.57 -17.56 -10.69
C ARG A 76 -8.63 -16.38 -10.87
N TRP A 77 -7.45 -16.45 -10.24
CA TRP A 77 -6.52 -15.34 -10.18
C TRP A 77 -5.21 -15.65 -10.89
N THR A 78 -4.66 -14.66 -11.58
CA THR A 78 -3.25 -14.63 -11.99
C THR A 78 -2.55 -13.49 -11.26
N ILE A 79 -1.37 -13.75 -10.74
CA ILE A 79 -0.53 -12.71 -10.12
C ILE A 79 0.48 -12.21 -11.15
N VAL A 80 0.60 -10.88 -11.27
CA VAL A 80 1.71 -10.21 -11.97
C VAL A 80 2.42 -9.31 -10.99
N GLY A 81 3.71 -9.46 -10.80
CA GLY A 81 4.48 -8.69 -9.83
C GLY A 81 5.91 -8.44 -10.23
N ASP A 82 6.50 -7.41 -9.65
CA ASP A 82 7.93 -7.15 -9.79
C ASP A 82 8.76 -8.19 -9.05
N ASP A 83 9.92 -8.55 -9.58
CA ASP A 83 10.75 -9.61 -9.02
C ASP A 83 11.64 -9.12 -7.88
N TYR A 84 11.01 -8.83 -6.73
CA TYR A 84 11.74 -8.55 -5.50
C TYR A 84 10.95 -9.02 -4.25
N VAL A 85 11.44 -8.71 -3.05
CA VAL A 85 10.97 -9.32 -1.79
C VAL A 85 9.49 -9.08 -1.51
N TRP A 86 8.94 -7.85 -1.73
CA TRP A 86 7.55 -7.55 -1.40
C TRP A 86 6.54 -8.33 -2.25
N PRO A 87 6.60 -8.31 -3.60
CA PRO A 87 5.67 -9.09 -4.41
C PRO A 87 5.74 -10.60 -4.14
N ARG A 88 6.94 -11.13 -3.99
CA ARG A 88 7.15 -12.56 -3.73
C ARG A 88 6.56 -13.01 -2.39
N ALA A 89 6.83 -12.26 -1.32
CA ALA A 89 6.30 -12.56 0.01
C ALA A 89 4.78 -12.32 0.09
N THR A 90 4.28 -11.27 -0.58
CA THR A 90 2.85 -10.97 -0.68
C THR A 90 2.11 -12.09 -1.44
N ALA A 91 2.66 -12.55 -2.56
CA ALA A 91 2.08 -13.67 -3.32
C ALA A 91 1.99 -14.96 -2.48
N HIS A 92 2.99 -15.21 -1.61
CA HIS A 92 2.92 -16.33 -0.68
C HIS A 92 1.69 -16.23 0.25
N ALA A 93 1.45 -15.09 0.87
CA ALA A 93 0.26 -14.88 1.70
C ALA A 93 -1.04 -14.97 0.89
N VAL A 94 -1.05 -14.47 -0.34
CA VAL A 94 -2.22 -14.52 -1.24
C VAL A 94 -2.60 -15.96 -1.58
N ARG A 95 -1.65 -16.87 -1.78
CA ARG A 95 -1.97 -18.30 -2.01
C ARG A 95 -2.78 -18.89 -0.86
N GLU A 96 -2.42 -18.56 0.39
CA GLU A 96 -3.16 -19.00 1.57
C GLU A 96 -4.57 -18.39 1.58
N PHE A 97 -4.70 -17.09 1.30
CA PHE A 97 -6.00 -16.40 1.27
C PHE A 97 -6.94 -16.95 0.19
N LEU A 98 -6.41 -17.27 -1.00
CA LEU A 98 -7.19 -17.88 -2.07
C LEU A 98 -7.63 -19.31 -1.72
N ALA A 99 -6.74 -20.11 -1.16
CA ALA A 99 -7.05 -21.47 -0.72
C ALA A 99 -8.16 -21.49 0.34
N GLU A 100 -8.12 -20.58 1.33
CA GLU A 100 -9.17 -20.42 2.35
C GLU A 100 -10.56 -20.10 1.76
N GLN A 101 -10.58 -19.45 0.60
CA GLN A 101 -11.80 -19.04 -0.10
C GLN A 101 -12.26 -20.05 -1.16
N GLY A 102 -11.51 -21.14 -1.35
CA GLY A 102 -11.75 -22.07 -2.45
C GLY A 102 -11.55 -21.45 -3.83
N ALA A 103 -10.71 -20.41 -3.92
CA ALA A 103 -10.34 -19.76 -5.15
C ALA A 103 -9.04 -20.37 -5.73
N GLU A 104 -8.89 -20.27 -7.05
CA GLU A 104 -7.76 -20.85 -7.79
C GLU A 104 -6.70 -19.79 -8.10
N LEU A 105 -5.43 -20.12 -7.88
CA LEU A 105 -4.31 -19.38 -8.44
C LEU A 105 -3.86 -20.06 -9.74
N CYS A 106 -4.17 -19.44 -10.88
CA CYS A 106 -3.92 -20.00 -12.20
C CYS A 106 -2.46 -19.85 -12.64
N ASP A 107 -1.83 -18.70 -12.34
CA ASP A 107 -0.45 -18.40 -12.75
C ASP A 107 0.19 -17.33 -11.86
N GLU A 108 1.52 -17.36 -11.80
CA GLU A 108 2.34 -16.31 -11.19
C GLU A 108 3.41 -15.84 -12.16
N ILE A 109 3.41 -14.56 -12.46
CA ILE A 109 4.29 -13.93 -13.42
C ILE A 109 5.11 -12.86 -12.72
N TYR A 110 6.43 -12.97 -12.81
CA TYR A 110 7.32 -11.97 -12.25
C TYR A 110 8.15 -11.33 -13.34
N VAL A 111 8.26 -10.01 -13.28
CA VAL A 111 9.04 -9.18 -14.21
C VAL A 111 10.11 -8.41 -13.46
N GLN A 112 11.18 -8.04 -14.13
CA GLN A 112 12.22 -7.19 -13.52
C GLN A 112 11.68 -5.77 -13.30
N LEU A 113 12.10 -5.12 -12.22
CA LEU A 113 11.81 -3.70 -11.99
C LEU A 113 12.28 -2.86 -13.19
N GLY A 114 11.41 -1.98 -13.66
CA GLY A 114 11.65 -1.13 -14.83
C GLY A 114 11.21 -1.79 -16.15
N THR A 115 10.44 -2.89 -16.10
CA THR A 115 9.89 -3.53 -17.29
C THR A 115 8.89 -2.62 -18.00
N GLN A 116 9.08 -2.42 -19.32
CA GLN A 116 8.18 -1.66 -20.18
C GLN A 116 7.41 -2.54 -21.17
N ASP A 117 7.94 -3.70 -21.52
CA ASP A 117 7.28 -4.65 -22.42
C ASP A 117 6.57 -5.75 -21.65
N PHE A 118 5.24 -5.68 -21.63
CA PHE A 118 4.36 -6.67 -21.01
C PHE A 118 3.73 -7.65 -21.98
N THR A 119 4.17 -7.71 -23.23
CA THR A 119 3.61 -8.63 -24.26
C THR A 119 3.64 -10.09 -23.80
N GLY A 120 4.74 -10.54 -23.21
CA GLY A 120 4.86 -11.90 -22.67
C GLY A 120 3.90 -12.18 -21.52
N PRO A 121 3.89 -11.37 -20.47
CA PRO A 121 2.94 -11.44 -19.37
C PRO A 121 1.47 -11.44 -19.82
N LEU A 122 1.07 -10.54 -20.73
CA LEU A 122 -0.32 -10.46 -21.23
C LEU A 122 -0.75 -11.73 -21.95
N ARG A 123 0.11 -12.33 -22.77
CA ARG A 123 -0.18 -13.64 -23.42
C ARG A 123 -0.36 -14.76 -22.40
N ARG A 124 0.37 -14.74 -21.27
CA ARG A 124 0.19 -15.71 -20.18
C ARG A 124 -1.14 -15.51 -19.47
N ILE A 125 -1.53 -14.26 -19.18
CA ILE A 125 -2.83 -13.92 -18.60
C ILE A 125 -3.97 -14.44 -19.47
N GLU A 126 -3.94 -14.18 -20.78
CA GLU A 126 -4.95 -14.63 -21.72
C GLU A 126 -5.08 -16.17 -21.71
N ARG A 127 -3.96 -16.88 -21.70
CA ARG A 127 -3.93 -18.36 -21.68
C ARG A 127 -4.39 -18.95 -20.35
N SER A 128 -4.18 -18.26 -19.25
CA SER A 128 -4.55 -18.73 -17.90
C SER A 128 -6.07 -18.80 -17.69
N ARG A 129 -6.86 -18.08 -18.51
CA ARG A 129 -8.31 -17.97 -18.39
C ARG A 129 -8.75 -17.57 -16.98
N CYS A 130 -7.98 -16.71 -16.34
CA CYS A 130 -8.32 -16.16 -15.03
C CYS A 130 -9.47 -15.15 -15.12
N ASP A 131 -10.21 -15.00 -14.02
CA ASP A 131 -11.25 -13.97 -13.88
C ASP A 131 -10.64 -12.63 -13.51
N GLY A 132 -9.56 -12.67 -12.72
CA GLY A 132 -8.90 -11.50 -12.19
C GLY A 132 -7.37 -11.58 -12.23
N VAL A 133 -6.74 -10.42 -12.32
CA VAL A 133 -5.29 -10.23 -12.24
C VAL A 133 -4.94 -9.42 -11.00
N LEU A 134 -4.21 -10.03 -10.07
CA LEU A 134 -3.64 -9.32 -8.94
C LEU A 134 -2.30 -8.71 -9.34
N MET A 135 -2.25 -7.39 -9.32
CA MET A 135 -1.08 -6.60 -9.68
C MET A 135 -0.24 -6.28 -8.43
N LEU A 136 0.95 -6.84 -8.36
CA LEU A 136 1.97 -6.53 -7.35
C LEU A 136 3.15 -5.79 -8.01
N LEU A 137 2.80 -4.81 -8.84
CA LEU A 137 3.71 -3.94 -9.60
C LEU A 137 3.81 -2.57 -8.91
N VAL A 138 4.95 -1.88 -9.07
CA VAL A 138 5.17 -0.59 -8.44
C VAL A 138 5.43 0.52 -9.48
N GLY A 139 4.90 1.72 -9.20
CA GLY A 139 5.19 2.93 -9.95
C GLY A 139 4.94 2.79 -11.46
N ASP A 140 5.98 3.11 -12.25
CA ASP A 140 5.89 3.11 -13.72
C ASP A 140 5.62 1.72 -14.32
N ASP A 141 6.01 0.64 -13.65
CA ASP A 141 5.74 -0.73 -14.11
C ASP A 141 4.24 -1.03 -14.06
N ALA A 142 3.54 -0.58 -13.00
CA ALA A 142 2.08 -0.69 -12.91
C ALA A 142 1.39 0.14 -13.99
N VAL A 143 1.88 1.35 -14.28
CA VAL A 143 1.37 2.22 -15.35
C VAL A 143 1.55 1.59 -16.72
N ALA A 144 2.77 1.10 -17.03
CA ALA A 144 3.08 0.45 -18.29
C ALA A 144 2.22 -0.82 -18.50
N PHE A 145 2.07 -1.64 -17.45
CA PHE A 145 1.20 -2.81 -17.48
C PHE A 145 -0.25 -2.44 -17.76
N ASN A 146 -0.82 -1.45 -17.08
CA ASN A 146 -2.20 -1.02 -17.27
C ASN A 146 -2.45 -0.52 -18.69
N ARG A 147 -1.53 0.30 -19.24
CA ARG A 147 -1.62 0.76 -20.64
C ARG A 147 -1.57 -0.41 -21.61
N ALA A 148 -0.64 -1.33 -21.44
CA ALA A 148 -0.50 -2.49 -22.30
C ALA A 148 -1.71 -3.42 -22.20
N PHE A 149 -2.28 -3.61 -21.00
CA PHE A 149 -3.48 -4.40 -20.75
C PHE A 149 -4.70 -3.82 -21.47
N GLY A 150 -4.92 -2.50 -21.35
CA GLY A 150 -6.00 -1.81 -22.08
C GLY A 150 -5.82 -1.89 -23.59
N ALA A 151 -4.61 -1.63 -24.10
CA ALA A 151 -4.32 -1.72 -25.54
C ALA A 151 -4.48 -3.13 -26.11
N ALA A 152 -4.26 -4.18 -25.31
CA ALA A 152 -4.49 -5.57 -25.70
C ALA A 152 -5.99 -5.97 -25.70
N GLY A 153 -6.88 -5.09 -25.23
CA GLY A 153 -8.32 -5.36 -25.16
C GLY A 153 -8.71 -6.45 -24.16
N LEU A 154 -7.86 -6.74 -23.17
CA LEU A 154 -8.16 -7.73 -22.14
C LEU A 154 -9.23 -7.18 -21.19
N THR A 155 -10.10 -8.05 -20.67
CA THR A 155 -11.30 -7.67 -19.91
C THR A 155 -11.34 -8.23 -18.50
N GLN A 156 -10.33 -9.01 -18.07
CA GLN A 156 -10.23 -9.52 -16.71
C GLN A 156 -10.22 -8.36 -15.71
N LEU A 157 -10.87 -8.54 -14.56
CA LEU A 157 -10.77 -7.59 -13.45
C LEU A 157 -9.30 -7.48 -13.02
N ARG A 158 -8.83 -6.25 -12.78
CA ARG A 158 -7.50 -6.03 -12.19
C ARG A 158 -7.66 -5.50 -10.78
N PHE A 159 -6.81 -6.00 -9.89
CA PHE A 159 -6.77 -5.54 -8.51
C PHE A 159 -5.33 -5.23 -8.09
N SER A 160 -5.11 -4.06 -7.52
CA SER A 160 -3.79 -3.63 -7.01
C SER A 160 -3.88 -3.08 -5.59
N PRO A 161 -3.02 -3.51 -4.67
CA PRO A 161 -2.89 -2.89 -3.36
C PRO A 161 -2.04 -1.61 -3.37
N LEU A 162 -1.42 -1.25 -4.48
CA LEU A 162 -0.47 -0.15 -4.60
C LEU A 162 -0.82 0.83 -5.74
N MET A 163 -2.02 0.77 -6.28
CA MET A 163 -2.47 1.76 -7.26
C MET A 163 -2.91 3.04 -6.56
N ASP A 164 -2.43 4.19 -7.03
CA ASP A 164 -2.78 5.51 -6.53
C ASP A 164 -3.29 6.44 -7.64
N GLU A 165 -3.71 7.66 -7.28
CA GLU A 165 -4.27 8.67 -8.17
C GLU A 165 -3.29 9.07 -9.27
N ASN A 166 -2.00 9.22 -8.96
CA ASN A 166 -0.99 9.60 -9.97
C ASN A 166 -0.76 8.48 -10.99
N MET A 167 -0.71 7.23 -10.51
CA MET A 167 -0.61 6.07 -11.39
C MET A 167 -1.88 5.88 -12.22
N LEU A 168 -3.05 6.18 -11.65
CA LEU A 168 -4.33 6.14 -12.36
C LEU A 168 -4.34 7.15 -13.51
N LEU A 169 -4.01 8.42 -13.25
CA LEU A 169 -3.87 9.48 -14.25
C LEU A 169 -2.87 9.09 -15.35
N ALA A 170 -1.70 8.58 -14.96
CA ALA A 170 -0.67 8.15 -15.90
C ALA A 170 -1.09 6.96 -16.75
N SER A 171 -1.95 6.06 -16.25
CA SER A 171 -2.44 4.90 -17.00
C SER A 171 -3.44 5.28 -18.11
N GLY A 172 -4.17 6.38 -17.93
CA GLY A 172 -5.22 6.84 -18.86
C GLY A 172 -6.49 6.00 -18.78
N THR A 173 -7.60 6.54 -19.29
CA THR A 173 -8.95 5.94 -19.15
C THR A 173 -9.09 4.52 -19.68
N GLU A 174 -8.44 4.21 -20.80
CA GLU A 174 -8.45 2.84 -21.34
C GLU A 174 -7.64 1.88 -20.45
N GLY A 175 -6.54 2.35 -19.88
CA GLY A 175 -5.71 1.59 -18.96
C GLY A 175 -6.31 1.38 -17.57
N THR A 176 -7.38 2.08 -17.22
CA THR A 176 -8.00 1.98 -15.87
C THR A 176 -9.31 1.20 -15.85
N ARG A 177 -9.88 0.87 -16.99
CA ARG A 177 -11.15 0.12 -17.08
C ARG A 177 -11.07 -1.22 -16.36
N GLY A 178 -11.98 -1.48 -15.40
CA GLY A 178 -12.03 -2.73 -14.63
C GLY A 178 -10.89 -2.87 -13.60
N LEU A 179 -10.27 -1.76 -13.20
CA LEU A 179 -9.22 -1.71 -12.19
C LEU A 179 -9.81 -1.39 -10.82
N PHE A 180 -9.42 -2.17 -9.83
CA PHE A 180 -9.72 -1.97 -8.41
C PHE A 180 -8.43 -1.73 -7.63
N ALA A 181 -8.55 -0.94 -6.56
CA ALA A 181 -7.45 -0.70 -5.63
C ALA A 181 -7.92 -0.82 -4.19
N SER A 182 -7.00 -1.17 -3.28
CA SER A 182 -7.28 -1.08 -1.84
C SER A 182 -6.19 -0.28 -1.15
N ALA A 183 -6.60 0.65 -0.30
CA ALA A 183 -5.68 1.51 0.46
C ALA A 183 -6.37 2.07 1.71
N GLY A 184 -5.58 2.59 2.64
CA GLY A 184 -6.10 3.31 3.81
C GLY A 184 -6.63 4.71 3.48
N PHE A 185 -6.26 5.26 2.33
CA PHE A 185 -6.66 6.60 1.89
C PHE A 185 -6.81 6.66 0.36
N PHE A 186 -7.80 7.42 -0.09
CA PHE A 186 -8.01 7.88 -1.47
C PHE A 186 -8.34 9.37 -1.43
N GLU A 187 -7.96 10.16 -2.43
CA GLU A 187 -8.30 11.59 -2.49
C GLU A 187 -9.80 11.81 -2.42
N THR A 188 -10.57 10.91 -3.02
CA THR A 188 -12.05 10.92 -3.06
C THR A 188 -12.70 10.31 -1.82
N LEU A 189 -11.93 9.98 -0.76
CA LEU A 189 -12.47 9.33 0.44
C LEU A 189 -13.56 10.16 1.10
N PRO A 190 -14.85 9.72 1.13
CA PRO A 190 -15.99 10.53 1.57
C PRO A 190 -16.14 10.51 3.10
N THR A 191 -15.05 10.78 3.83
CA THR A 191 -15.06 10.92 5.29
C THR A 191 -14.75 12.35 5.70
N VAL A 192 -15.24 12.79 6.85
CA VAL A 192 -15.00 14.14 7.37
C VAL A 192 -13.49 14.40 7.48
N ASP A 193 -12.74 13.45 8.03
CA ASP A 193 -11.29 13.56 8.23
C ASP A 193 -10.54 13.63 6.91
N GLY A 194 -10.92 12.81 5.91
CA GLY A 194 -10.34 12.81 4.57
C GLY A 194 -10.59 14.11 3.83
N LEU A 195 -11.84 14.59 3.85
CA LEU A 195 -12.23 15.84 3.20
C LEU A 195 -11.54 17.07 3.83
N ASP A 196 -11.47 17.14 5.18
CA ASP A 196 -10.72 18.20 5.85
C ASP A 196 -9.23 18.18 5.50
N PHE A 197 -8.63 16.99 5.47
CA PHE A 197 -7.24 16.84 5.10
C PHE A 197 -6.97 17.30 3.66
N GLY A 198 -7.80 16.88 2.69
CA GLY A 198 -7.74 17.34 1.30
C GLY A 198 -7.88 18.87 1.20
N ALA A 199 -8.86 19.45 1.89
CA ALA A 199 -9.06 20.89 1.92
C ALA A 199 -7.84 21.64 2.50
N ARG A 200 -7.21 21.13 3.56
CA ARG A 200 -5.96 21.71 4.13
C ARG A 200 -4.79 21.59 3.16
N TYR A 201 -4.68 20.46 2.47
CA TYR A 201 -3.65 20.22 1.47
C TYR A 201 -3.75 21.23 0.32
N HIS A 202 -4.92 21.37 -0.29
CA HIS A 202 -5.15 22.30 -1.41
C HIS A 202 -5.00 23.77 -0.98
N ARG A 203 -5.43 24.14 0.23
CA ARG A 203 -5.17 25.51 0.76
C ARG A 203 -3.68 25.77 0.93
N ARG A 204 -2.89 24.76 1.30
CA ARG A 204 -1.45 24.92 1.57
C ARG A 204 -0.60 24.97 0.31
N PHE A 205 -0.92 24.13 -0.67
CA PHE A 205 -0.09 23.90 -1.85
C PHE A 205 -0.68 24.50 -3.14
N GLY A 206 -1.94 24.95 -3.10
CA GLY A 206 -2.62 25.59 -4.21
C GLY A 206 -3.18 24.62 -5.26
N PRO A 207 -3.83 25.18 -6.33
CA PRO A 207 -4.52 24.37 -7.33
C PRO A 207 -3.61 23.58 -8.27
N GLN A 208 -2.30 23.84 -8.24
CA GLN A 208 -1.29 23.11 -9.01
C GLN A 208 -0.65 21.98 -8.21
N ALA A 209 -1.11 21.74 -6.98
CA ALA A 209 -0.62 20.62 -6.19
C ALA A 209 -0.93 19.29 -6.93
N PRO A 210 -0.01 18.31 -6.92
CA PRO A 210 -0.33 16.98 -7.43
C PRO A 210 -1.49 16.38 -6.63
N PRO A 211 -2.25 15.44 -7.23
CA PRO A 211 -3.30 14.73 -6.51
C PRO A 211 -2.78 14.16 -5.19
N LEU A 212 -3.56 14.33 -4.14
CA LEU A 212 -3.25 13.74 -2.85
C LEU A 212 -3.53 12.24 -2.91
N ASN A 213 -2.54 11.43 -2.59
CA ASN A 213 -2.62 9.98 -2.72
C ASN A 213 -2.28 9.25 -1.41
N SER A 214 -2.52 7.94 -1.39
CA SER A 214 -2.28 7.12 -0.21
C SER A 214 -0.82 7.09 0.24
N MET A 215 0.14 7.23 -0.68
CA MET A 215 1.57 7.26 -0.34
C MET A 215 1.95 8.57 0.35
N GLY A 216 1.49 9.71 -0.19
CA GLY A 216 1.70 11.04 0.41
C GLY A 216 1.04 11.15 1.77
N GLU A 217 -0.21 10.69 1.88
CA GLU A 217 -0.93 10.65 3.15
C GLU A 217 -0.21 9.75 4.16
N SER A 218 0.26 8.57 3.79
CA SER A 218 1.00 7.67 4.67
C SER A 218 2.32 8.27 5.17
N CYS A 219 3.01 9.07 4.35
CA CYS A 219 4.16 9.85 4.79
C CYS A 219 3.79 10.90 5.85
N TYR A 220 2.67 11.60 5.65
CA TYR A 220 2.13 12.54 6.64
C TYR A 220 1.78 11.82 7.94
N GLU A 221 1.11 10.69 7.88
CA GLU A 221 0.76 9.86 9.03
C GLU A 221 2.02 9.36 9.77
N GLY A 222 3.08 9.01 9.04
CA GLY A 222 4.35 8.59 9.63
C GLY A 222 5.01 9.70 10.46
N VAL A 223 4.96 10.96 10.00
CA VAL A 223 5.45 12.11 10.75
C VAL A 223 4.57 12.37 11.97
N ARG A 224 3.25 12.25 11.84
CA ARG A 224 2.32 12.38 12.98
C ARG A 224 2.57 11.32 14.04
N LEU A 225 2.68 10.05 13.65
CA LEU A 225 2.98 8.96 14.59
C LEU A 225 4.29 9.24 15.33
N LEU A 226 5.33 9.67 14.64
CA LEU A 226 6.61 10.04 15.26
C LEU A 226 6.43 11.17 16.28
N GLY A 227 5.67 12.21 15.95
CA GLY A 227 5.34 13.31 16.84
C GLY A 227 4.56 12.85 18.09
N GLU A 228 3.58 11.98 17.94
CA GLU A 228 2.80 11.42 19.05
C GLU A 228 3.65 10.51 19.97
N LEU A 229 4.52 9.69 19.39
CA LEU A 229 5.48 8.88 20.15
C LEU A 229 6.43 9.76 20.96
N PHE A 230 6.96 10.82 20.34
CA PHE A 230 7.81 11.80 21.00
C PHE A 230 7.08 12.52 22.14
N ARG A 231 5.88 13.05 21.88
CA ARG A 231 5.07 13.76 22.87
C ARG A 231 4.75 12.89 24.08
N ARG A 232 4.42 11.62 23.85
CA ARG A 232 4.03 10.68 24.93
C ARG A 232 5.22 10.14 25.71
N SER A 233 6.36 9.90 25.05
CA SER A 233 7.59 9.41 25.71
C SER A 233 8.42 10.49 26.38
N GLY A 234 8.27 11.74 25.94
CA GLY A 234 9.13 12.87 26.35
C GLY A 234 10.59 12.72 25.88
N ALA A 235 10.88 11.83 24.92
CA ALA A 235 12.24 11.55 24.51
C ALA A 235 12.29 10.98 23.07
N THR A 236 13.48 11.07 22.46
CA THR A 236 13.79 10.38 21.18
C THR A 236 14.37 8.96 21.40
N ASP A 237 14.47 8.53 22.64
CA ASP A 237 14.99 7.21 23.00
C ASP A 237 14.02 6.10 22.60
N VAL A 238 14.53 5.14 21.82
CA VAL A 238 13.74 4.01 21.26
C VAL A 238 13.06 3.20 22.36
N ARG A 239 13.72 2.95 23.49
CA ARG A 239 13.16 2.14 24.58
C ARG A 239 11.95 2.83 25.21
N ARG A 240 12.04 4.15 25.45
CA ARG A 240 10.92 4.94 25.98
C ARG A 240 9.78 5.02 24.97
N MET A 241 10.06 5.22 23.68
CA MET A 241 9.03 5.24 22.65
C MET A 241 8.33 3.87 22.52
N ASN A 242 9.08 2.76 22.53
CA ASN A 242 8.48 1.42 22.53
C ASN A 242 7.56 1.16 23.74
N ALA A 243 7.94 1.67 24.92
CA ALA A 243 7.16 1.48 26.15
C ALA A 243 5.81 2.21 26.13
N VAL A 244 5.67 3.27 25.34
CA VAL A 244 4.41 4.07 25.26
C VAL A 244 3.65 3.85 23.97
N ALA A 245 4.16 3.04 23.04
CA ALA A 245 3.59 2.88 21.72
C ALA A 245 2.31 2.04 21.73
N GLU A 246 2.28 0.96 22.52
CA GLU A 246 1.12 0.07 22.55
C GLU A 246 -0.13 0.81 23.05
N GLY A 247 -1.23 0.73 22.26
CA GLY A 247 -2.47 1.44 22.54
C GLY A 247 -2.41 2.96 22.34
N LEU A 248 -1.34 3.49 21.74
CA LEU A 248 -1.30 4.90 21.34
C LEU A 248 -2.27 5.11 20.19
N GLY A 249 -3.31 5.92 20.42
CA GLY A 249 -4.33 6.23 19.42
C GLY A 249 -4.44 7.75 19.21
N TYR A 250 -4.86 8.11 17.98
CA TYR A 250 -5.18 9.48 17.60
C TYR A 250 -6.07 9.47 16.34
N ASP A 251 -6.69 10.63 16.02
CA ASP A 251 -7.46 10.79 14.80
C ASP A 251 -6.56 11.34 13.70
N GLY A 252 -6.44 10.59 12.59
CA GLY A 252 -5.68 10.93 11.39
C GLY A 252 -6.58 11.22 10.18
N PRO A 253 -6.00 11.51 9.00
CA PRO A 253 -6.77 11.66 7.77
C PRO A 253 -7.57 10.42 7.36
N ARG A 254 -7.13 9.25 7.81
CA ARG A 254 -7.80 7.95 7.63
C ARG A 254 -8.89 7.67 8.68
N GLY A 255 -9.13 8.64 9.58
CA GLY A 255 -9.96 8.49 10.77
C GLY A 255 -9.17 8.00 11.99
N PRO A 256 -9.85 7.38 12.99
CA PRO A 256 -9.18 6.86 14.18
C PRO A 256 -8.14 5.79 13.84
N VAL A 257 -6.96 5.94 14.41
CA VAL A 257 -5.85 4.99 14.29
C VAL A 257 -5.32 4.60 15.66
N GLU A 258 -4.76 3.40 15.78
CA GLU A 258 -4.19 2.89 17.03
C GLU A 258 -2.95 2.04 16.75
N VAL A 259 -1.91 2.20 17.55
CA VAL A 259 -0.71 1.36 17.46
C VAL A 259 -0.92 0.04 18.21
N ARG A 260 -0.74 -1.07 17.51
CA ARG A 260 -0.73 -2.43 18.06
C ARG A 260 0.49 -3.19 17.51
N ASP A 261 1.30 -3.76 18.37
CA ASP A 261 2.54 -4.44 17.98
C ASP A 261 3.45 -3.57 17.09
N ARG A 262 3.53 -2.27 17.36
CA ARG A 262 4.23 -1.24 16.55
C ARG A 262 3.66 -1.01 15.15
N HIS A 263 2.50 -1.60 14.80
CA HIS A 263 1.79 -1.34 13.56
C HIS A 263 0.60 -0.43 13.80
N LEU A 264 0.41 0.53 12.92
CA LEU A 264 -0.75 1.39 12.96
C LEU A 264 -1.98 0.60 12.45
N ARG A 265 -2.97 0.44 13.31
CA ARG A 265 -4.28 -0.11 12.97
C ARG A 265 -5.12 1.01 12.40
N GLN A 266 -5.62 0.81 11.20
CA GLN A 266 -6.33 1.82 10.42
C GLN A 266 -7.43 1.18 9.58
N ARG A 267 -8.35 1.99 9.10
CA ARG A 267 -9.33 1.57 8.11
C ARG A 267 -8.62 1.31 6.78
N VAL A 268 -9.15 0.37 6.03
CA VAL A 268 -8.75 0.10 4.64
C VAL A 268 -10.02 0.10 3.80
N PHE A 269 -9.93 0.62 2.60
CA PHE A 269 -11.04 0.75 1.68
C PHE A 269 -10.75 0.02 0.38
N LEU A 270 -11.79 -0.45 -0.31
CA LEU A 270 -11.76 -0.94 -1.68
C LEU A 270 -12.42 0.10 -2.56
N ALA A 271 -11.74 0.50 -3.61
CA ALA A 271 -12.21 1.44 -4.62
C ALA A 271 -12.12 0.84 -6.02
N ALA A 272 -12.99 1.29 -6.92
CA ALA A 272 -12.91 1.04 -8.35
C ALA A 272 -12.42 2.28 -9.07
N ALA A 273 -11.65 2.11 -10.14
CA ALA A 273 -11.36 3.21 -11.04
C ALA A 273 -12.62 3.56 -11.86
N ASP A 274 -13.01 4.82 -11.80
CA ASP A 274 -14.03 5.44 -12.65
C ASP A 274 -13.37 6.55 -13.47
N GLY A 275 -13.04 6.23 -14.71
CA GLY A 275 -12.22 7.12 -15.52
C GLY A 275 -10.82 7.33 -14.93
N LEU A 276 -10.54 8.52 -14.44
CA LEU A 276 -9.25 8.92 -13.86
C LEU A 276 -9.34 9.23 -12.35
N GLU A 277 -10.43 8.84 -11.72
CA GLU A 277 -10.66 8.99 -10.28
C GLU A 277 -10.97 7.62 -9.65
N PHE A 278 -10.88 7.53 -8.34
CA PHE A 278 -11.32 6.35 -7.60
C PHE A 278 -12.73 6.59 -7.03
N ASP A 279 -13.63 5.65 -7.25
CA ASP A 279 -14.89 5.53 -6.54
C ASP A 279 -14.72 4.57 -5.35
N VAL A 280 -14.86 5.08 -4.13
CA VAL A 280 -14.67 4.31 -2.90
C VAL A 280 -15.93 3.52 -2.59
N LEU A 281 -15.88 2.21 -2.83
CA LEU A 281 -17.06 1.32 -2.76
C LEU A 281 -17.32 0.78 -1.36
N PHE A 282 -16.27 0.33 -0.66
CA PHE A 282 -16.43 -0.39 0.61
C PHE A 282 -15.29 -0.06 1.59
N GLN A 283 -15.65 0.08 2.86
CA GLN A 283 -14.67 -0.09 3.94
C GLN A 283 -14.48 -1.59 4.18
N LEU A 284 -13.23 -2.03 4.16
CA LEU A 284 -12.87 -3.43 4.37
C LEU A 284 -12.78 -3.74 5.87
N SER A 285 -13.46 -4.78 6.30
CA SER A 285 -13.40 -5.25 7.68
C SER A 285 -12.26 -6.25 7.83
N SER A 286 -11.36 -6.03 8.78
CA SER A 286 -10.45 -7.08 9.26
C SER A 286 -11.28 -7.99 10.17
N SER A 287 -11.79 -9.07 9.62
CA SER A 287 -12.43 -10.15 10.42
C SER A 287 -11.36 -10.95 11.14
#